data_632173c917de9db67684e1b00a283636
#
_entry.id   632173c917de9db67684e1b00a283636
#
_cell.length_a   1.000
_cell.length_b   1.000
_cell.length_c   1.000
_cell.angle_alpha   90.00
_cell.angle_beta   90.00
_cell.angle_gamma   90.00
#
_symmetry.space_group_name_H-M   'P 1'
#
loop_
_entity.id
_entity.type
_entity.pdbx_description
1 polymer ?
#
loop_
_entity_poly.entity_id
_entity_poly.type
_entity_poly.pdbx_seq_one_letter_code
_entity_poly.pdbx_strand_id
1 'polypeptide(L)'
;MKDGFLKVGVASVDVEVANPIHNKEKVMEVIKKADKNGVKLVVFPELVLTAYTCNDLFLQKTLLDEAKNQLFAILEETKGQDMVIVLGLPLTVNHKLYNCAVFAQGGKILGVVPKHYLPNYSEFYEARHFAPGEEEVRKIRLGGKDVPFGMNLLFC
;
A
#
# COMPACT_ATOMS: atom_id res chain seq x y z
N MET A 1 -15.31 -16.74 9.24
CA MET A 1 -14.29 -17.82 9.35
C MET A 1 -15.03 -19.16 9.41
N LYS A 2 -14.61 -20.13 8.61
CA LYS A 2 -15.16 -21.49 8.66
C LYS A 2 -14.16 -22.33 9.45
N ASP A 3 -14.62 -23.00 10.49
CA ASP A 3 -13.83 -23.91 11.34
C ASP A 3 -12.58 -23.28 11.98
N GLY A 4 -12.60 -21.97 12.24
CA GLY A 4 -11.46 -21.23 12.82
C GLY A 4 -10.31 -20.91 11.84
N PHE A 5 -10.40 -21.30 10.57
CA PHE A 5 -9.38 -21.04 9.55
C PHE A 5 -9.68 -19.79 8.74
N LEU A 6 -8.62 -19.05 8.43
CA LEU A 6 -8.64 -17.88 7.54
C LEU A 6 -7.77 -18.17 6.30
N LYS A 7 -8.35 -18.07 5.10
CA LYS A 7 -7.60 -18.20 3.86
C LYS A 7 -6.91 -16.89 3.54
N VAL A 8 -5.59 -16.91 3.49
CA VAL A 8 -4.75 -15.75 3.15
C VAL A 8 -4.02 -15.97 1.84
N GLY A 9 -3.67 -14.88 1.15
CA GLY A 9 -2.91 -14.89 -0.08
C GLY A 9 -1.73 -13.93 -0.01
N VAL A 10 -0.60 -14.33 -0.58
CA VAL A 10 0.53 -13.46 -0.86
C VAL A 10 0.66 -13.37 -2.38
N ALA A 11 0.75 -12.16 -2.89
CA ALA A 11 0.83 -11.89 -4.31
C ALA A 11 2.25 -11.53 -4.72
N SER A 12 2.64 -11.98 -5.91
CA SER A 12 3.75 -11.43 -6.67
C SER A 12 3.20 -11.05 -8.03
N VAL A 13 3.45 -9.82 -8.46
CA VAL A 13 2.92 -9.27 -9.71
C VAL A 13 4.07 -8.73 -10.57
N ASP A 14 3.88 -8.83 -11.88
CA ASP A 14 4.77 -8.20 -12.84
C ASP A 14 4.47 -6.70 -12.87
N VAL A 15 5.44 -5.89 -12.41
CA VAL A 15 5.29 -4.45 -12.28
C VAL A 15 6.21 -3.69 -13.22
N GLU A 16 5.73 -2.57 -13.72
CA GLU A 16 6.53 -1.59 -14.47
C GLU A 16 6.99 -0.46 -13.56
N VAL A 17 8.27 -0.10 -13.68
CA VAL A 17 8.88 1.00 -12.90
C VAL A 17 8.20 2.32 -13.25
N ALA A 18 7.77 3.04 -12.21
CA ALA A 18 7.12 4.34 -12.31
C ALA A 18 5.84 4.37 -13.18
N ASN A 19 5.15 3.23 -13.32
CA ASN A 19 3.88 3.13 -14.04
C ASN A 19 2.72 2.66 -13.11
N PRO A 20 2.19 3.53 -12.23
CA PRO A 20 1.13 3.15 -11.30
C PRO A 20 -0.16 2.68 -11.97
N ILE A 21 -0.45 3.15 -13.20
CA ILE A 21 -1.64 2.76 -13.95
C ILE A 21 -1.56 1.28 -14.34
N HIS A 22 -0.46 0.87 -14.99
CA HIS A 22 -0.20 -0.53 -15.32
C HIS A 22 -0.18 -1.43 -14.08
N ASN A 23 0.54 -1.00 -13.04
CA ASN A 23 0.69 -1.77 -11.82
C ASN A 23 -0.65 -1.97 -11.09
N LYS A 24 -1.53 -0.97 -11.12
CA LYS A 24 -2.91 -1.08 -10.61
C LYS A 24 -3.70 -2.15 -11.36
N GLU A 25 -3.58 -2.23 -12.69
CA GLU A 25 -4.27 -3.26 -13.47
C GLU A 25 -3.84 -4.66 -13.04
N LYS A 26 -2.52 -4.88 -12.87
CA LYS A 26 -1.97 -6.16 -12.38
C LYS A 26 -2.44 -6.50 -10.97
N VAL A 27 -2.45 -5.51 -10.08
CA VAL A 27 -3.00 -5.66 -8.73
C VAL A 27 -4.47 -6.07 -8.78
N MET A 28 -5.29 -5.44 -9.62
CA MET A 28 -6.71 -5.75 -9.75
C MET A 28 -6.98 -7.15 -10.34
N GLU A 29 -6.14 -7.64 -11.27
CA GLU A 29 -6.22 -9.02 -11.75
C GLU A 29 -6.07 -10.02 -10.59
N VAL A 30 -5.10 -9.79 -9.71
CA VAL A 30 -4.86 -10.65 -8.54
C VAL A 30 -5.98 -10.52 -7.51
N ILE A 31 -6.47 -9.30 -7.22
CA ILE A 31 -7.59 -9.07 -6.29
C ILE A 31 -8.82 -9.87 -6.74
N LYS A 32 -9.21 -9.77 -8.02
CA LYS A 32 -10.34 -10.51 -8.59
C LYS A 32 -10.16 -12.02 -8.48
N LYS A 33 -8.94 -12.52 -8.74
CA LYS A 33 -8.61 -13.94 -8.58
C LYS A 33 -8.66 -14.40 -7.12
N ALA A 34 -8.14 -13.59 -6.19
CA ALA A 34 -8.14 -13.87 -4.76
C ALA A 34 -9.57 -13.93 -4.21
N ASP A 35 -10.40 -12.95 -4.55
CA ASP A 35 -11.80 -12.88 -4.14
C ASP A 35 -12.60 -14.10 -4.63
N LYS A 36 -12.47 -14.46 -5.93
CA LYS A 36 -13.08 -15.67 -6.51
C LYS A 36 -12.66 -16.95 -5.80
N ASN A 37 -11.46 -16.99 -5.24
CA ASN A 37 -10.94 -18.13 -4.49
C ASN A 37 -11.26 -18.09 -2.99
N GLY A 38 -12.03 -17.12 -2.52
CA GLY A 38 -12.45 -17.00 -1.13
C GLY A 38 -11.32 -16.57 -0.18
N VAL A 39 -10.29 -15.89 -0.69
CA VAL A 39 -9.22 -15.29 0.13
C VAL A 39 -9.82 -14.16 0.95
N LYS A 40 -9.43 -14.06 2.22
CA LYS A 40 -9.92 -13.03 3.15
C LYS A 40 -8.90 -11.95 3.48
N LEU A 41 -7.62 -12.23 3.22
CA LEU A 41 -6.54 -11.26 3.32
C LEU A 41 -5.57 -11.50 2.15
N VAL A 42 -5.31 -10.50 1.34
CA VAL A 42 -4.27 -10.52 0.30
C VAL A 42 -3.22 -9.45 0.57
N VAL A 43 -1.96 -9.84 0.50
CA VAL A 43 -0.81 -8.95 0.72
C VAL A 43 -0.01 -8.84 -0.57
N PHE A 44 0.21 -7.61 -1.01
CA PHE A 44 1.01 -7.27 -2.18
C PHE A 44 2.44 -6.85 -1.78
N PRO A 45 3.41 -6.88 -2.73
CA PRO A 45 4.78 -6.45 -2.47
C PRO A 45 4.90 -5.00 -2.03
N GLU A 46 6.03 -4.70 -1.41
CA GLU A 46 6.47 -3.35 -1.10
C GLU A 46 6.46 -2.47 -2.36
N LEU A 47 5.93 -1.23 -2.25
CA LEU A 47 5.88 -0.25 -3.33
C LEU A 47 5.27 -0.78 -4.64
N VAL A 48 4.33 -1.73 -4.55
CA VAL A 48 3.74 -2.41 -5.72
C VAL A 48 3.15 -1.44 -6.74
N LEU A 49 2.62 -0.29 -6.32
CA LEU A 49 2.02 0.68 -7.24
C LEU A 49 3.06 1.49 -8.04
N THR A 50 4.30 1.58 -7.59
CA THR A 50 5.36 2.35 -8.29
C THR A 50 6.50 1.48 -8.80
N ALA A 51 6.62 0.25 -8.32
CA ALA A 51 7.81 -0.56 -8.22
C ALA A 51 8.86 0.02 -7.24
N TYR A 52 9.77 -0.85 -6.77
CA TYR A 52 10.79 -0.50 -5.78
C TYR A 52 11.93 0.35 -6.37
N THR A 53 12.29 0.12 -7.62
CA THR A 53 13.50 0.65 -8.26
C THR A 53 13.31 2.02 -8.95
N CYS A 54 12.36 2.83 -8.47
CA CYS A 54 12.10 4.18 -9.02
C CYS A 54 13.23 5.18 -8.76
N ASN A 55 14.11 4.94 -7.78
CA ASN A 55 15.19 5.85 -7.42
C ASN A 55 14.69 7.30 -7.23
N ASP A 56 15.38 8.29 -7.82
CA ASP A 56 15.04 9.71 -7.67
C ASP A 56 13.66 10.09 -8.27
N LEU A 57 13.00 9.19 -9.00
CA LEU A 57 11.62 9.42 -9.43
C LEU A 57 10.65 9.50 -8.23
N PHE A 58 11.00 8.94 -7.06
CA PHE A 58 10.24 9.15 -5.83
C PHE A 58 10.19 10.63 -5.38
N LEU A 59 11.05 11.50 -5.89
CA LEU A 59 11.00 12.95 -5.65
C LEU A 59 10.03 13.68 -6.59
N GLN A 60 9.48 12.99 -7.61
CA GLN A 60 8.57 13.55 -8.58
C GLN A 60 7.12 13.53 -8.07
N LYS A 61 6.56 14.71 -7.87
CA LYS A 61 5.17 14.87 -7.40
C LYS A 61 4.16 14.13 -8.30
N THR A 62 4.39 14.11 -9.61
CA THR A 62 3.54 13.42 -10.58
C THR A 62 3.43 11.93 -10.28
N LEU A 63 4.56 11.25 -10.00
CA LEU A 63 4.57 9.83 -9.65
C LEU A 63 3.81 9.57 -8.34
N LEU A 64 4.04 10.40 -7.33
CA LEU A 64 3.41 10.24 -6.01
C LEU A 64 1.89 10.49 -6.07
N ASP A 65 1.47 11.50 -6.81
CA ASP A 65 0.06 11.79 -7.00
C ASP A 65 -0.62 10.68 -7.80
N GLU A 66 0.02 10.15 -8.85
CA GLU A 66 -0.53 9.05 -9.64
C GLU A 66 -0.64 7.76 -8.81
N ALA A 67 0.38 7.40 -8.03
CA ALA A 67 0.30 6.25 -7.13
C ALA A 67 -0.88 6.35 -6.14
N LYS A 68 -1.10 7.55 -5.61
CA LYS A 68 -2.23 7.84 -4.73
C LYS A 68 -3.57 7.76 -5.49
N ASN A 69 -3.67 8.27 -6.71
CA ASN A 69 -4.86 8.18 -7.53
C ASN A 69 -5.22 6.72 -7.82
N GLN A 70 -4.23 5.89 -8.13
CA GLN A 70 -4.44 4.46 -8.38
C GLN A 70 -4.83 3.69 -7.11
N LEU A 71 -4.33 4.07 -5.93
CA LEU A 71 -4.87 3.56 -4.66
C LEU A 71 -6.38 3.83 -4.56
N PHE A 72 -6.83 5.06 -4.82
CA PHE A 72 -8.26 5.39 -4.73
C PHE A 72 -9.08 4.67 -5.80
N ALA A 73 -8.55 4.46 -7.00
CA ALA A 73 -9.20 3.65 -8.02
C ALA A 73 -9.40 2.20 -7.57
N ILE A 74 -8.38 1.58 -6.93
CA ILE A 74 -8.52 0.24 -6.34
C ILE A 74 -9.60 0.23 -5.26
N LEU A 75 -9.63 1.23 -4.37
CA LEU A 75 -10.65 1.32 -3.32
C LEU A 75 -12.06 1.41 -3.90
N GLU A 76 -12.23 2.18 -4.97
CA GLU A 76 -13.52 2.30 -5.65
C GLU A 76 -13.98 0.97 -6.27
N GLU A 77 -13.07 0.27 -6.96
CA GLU A 77 -13.36 -1.00 -7.62
C GLU A 77 -13.55 -2.17 -6.63
N THR A 78 -13.07 -2.02 -5.38
CA THR A 78 -13.20 -3.05 -4.32
C THR A 78 -14.28 -2.74 -3.29
N LYS A 79 -15.16 -1.78 -3.58
CA LYS A 79 -16.32 -1.50 -2.72
C LYS A 79 -17.18 -2.74 -2.52
N GLY A 80 -17.56 -2.98 -1.28
CA GLY A 80 -18.42 -4.11 -0.90
C GLY A 80 -17.70 -5.46 -0.81
N GLN A 81 -16.41 -5.56 -1.15
CA GLN A 81 -15.63 -6.79 -0.95
C GLN A 81 -15.27 -6.96 0.54
N ASP A 82 -15.40 -8.18 1.03
CA ASP A 82 -15.10 -8.55 2.43
C ASP A 82 -13.62 -8.96 2.63
N MET A 83 -12.80 -8.83 1.60
CA MET A 83 -11.37 -9.15 1.65
C MET A 83 -10.56 -7.94 2.11
N VAL A 84 -9.66 -8.15 3.06
CA VAL A 84 -8.63 -7.17 3.42
C VAL A 84 -7.53 -7.19 2.37
N ILE A 85 -7.15 -6.01 1.90
CA ILE A 85 -6.11 -5.82 0.89
C ILE A 85 -4.99 -4.99 1.51
N VAL A 86 -3.75 -5.46 1.41
CA VAL A 86 -2.56 -4.72 1.86
C VAL A 86 -1.73 -4.33 0.65
N LEU A 87 -1.58 -3.02 0.43
CA LEU A 87 -0.91 -2.44 -0.73
C LEU A 87 0.32 -1.61 -0.31
N GLY A 88 1.44 -1.83 -1.00
CA GLY A 88 2.66 -1.03 -0.83
C GLY A 88 2.68 0.18 -1.77
N LEU A 89 2.86 1.40 -1.25
CA LEU A 89 3.04 2.61 -2.05
C LEU A 89 3.74 3.74 -1.28
N PRO A 90 4.38 4.70 -1.98
CA PRO A 90 4.92 5.90 -1.35
C PRO A 90 3.79 6.89 -1.00
N LEU A 91 3.83 7.46 0.21
CA LEU A 91 2.89 8.49 0.64
C LEU A 91 3.61 9.67 1.28
N THR A 92 3.27 10.88 0.86
CA THR A 92 3.73 12.11 1.52
C THR A 92 2.78 12.48 2.66
N VAL A 93 3.34 12.58 3.87
CA VAL A 93 2.64 13.00 5.08
C VAL A 93 3.45 14.08 5.79
N ASN A 94 2.85 15.24 6.03
CA ASN A 94 3.53 16.38 6.67
C ASN A 94 4.91 16.70 6.07
N HIS A 95 4.97 16.82 4.74
CA HIS A 95 6.18 17.11 3.95
C HIS A 95 7.29 16.04 4.01
N LYS A 96 7.05 14.89 4.64
CA LYS A 96 7.96 13.74 4.61
C LYS A 96 7.38 12.64 3.71
N LEU A 97 8.23 11.99 2.93
CA LEU A 97 7.86 10.84 2.12
C LEU A 97 8.08 9.55 2.92
N TYR A 98 7.10 8.68 2.93
CA TYR A 98 7.14 7.39 3.62
C TYR A 98 6.89 6.25 2.64
N ASN A 99 7.60 5.15 2.83
CA ASN A 99 7.27 3.86 2.24
C ASN A 99 6.20 3.20 3.12
N CYS A 100 5.00 2.98 2.59
CA CYS A 100 3.83 2.63 3.39
C CYS A 100 3.19 1.33 2.94
N ALA A 101 2.66 0.58 3.90
CA ALA A 101 1.66 -0.45 3.71
C ALA A 101 0.28 0.12 4.06
N VAL A 102 -0.64 0.14 3.09
CA VAL A 102 -2.03 0.57 3.25
C VAL A 102 -2.91 -0.65 3.41
N PHE A 103 -3.63 -0.72 4.54
CA PHE A 103 -4.64 -1.73 4.81
C PHE A 103 -5.99 -1.20 4.40
N ALA A 104 -6.70 -1.93 3.54
CA ALA A 104 -8.00 -1.54 3.01
C ALA A 104 -8.99 -2.69 3.01
N GLN A 105 -10.29 -2.38 3.16
CA GLN A 105 -11.38 -3.34 3.06
C GLN A 105 -12.66 -2.61 2.63
N GLY A 106 -13.44 -3.22 1.73
CA GLY A 106 -14.74 -2.70 1.32
C GLY A 106 -14.71 -1.28 0.75
N GLY A 107 -13.61 -0.89 0.09
CA GLY A 107 -13.42 0.46 -0.44
C GLY A 107 -13.01 1.51 0.60
N LYS A 108 -12.60 1.10 1.80
CA LYS A 108 -12.18 2.00 2.89
C LYS A 108 -10.76 1.67 3.32
N ILE A 109 -9.98 2.71 3.64
CA ILE A 109 -8.67 2.54 4.28
C ILE A 109 -8.91 2.31 5.76
N LEU A 110 -8.38 1.20 6.29
CA LEU A 110 -8.40 0.87 7.71
C LEU A 110 -7.28 1.56 8.46
N GLY A 111 -6.11 1.65 7.83
CA GLY A 111 -4.94 2.30 8.39
C GLY A 111 -3.75 2.25 7.44
N VAL A 112 -2.73 3.03 7.77
CA VAL A 112 -1.46 3.13 7.02
C VAL A 112 -0.30 2.90 7.96
N VAL A 113 0.54 1.93 7.62
CA VAL A 113 1.74 1.58 8.38
C VAL A 113 2.98 2.03 7.61
N PRO A 114 3.71 3.05 8.08
CA PRO A 114 4.96 3.46 7.48
C PRO A 114 6.09 2.49 7.86
N LYS A 115 6.98 2.19 6.91
CA LYS A 115 8.18 1.40 7.14
C LYS A 115 9.13 2.14 8.08
N HIS A 116 9.59 1.46 9.14
CA HIS A 116 10.50 2.04 10.12
C HIS A 116 11.96 1.75 9.80
N TYR A 117 12.28 0.47 9.58
CA TYR A 117 13.65 0.06 9.27
C TYR A 117 13.93 0.23 7.78
N LEU A 118 14.68 1.28 7.46
CA LEU A 118 15.06 1.61 6.09
C LEU A 118 16.45 1.03 5.80
N PRO A 119 16.60 0.04 4.92
CA PRO A 119 17.91 -0.43 4.52
C PRO A 119 18.66 0.69 3.78
N ASN A 120 19.90 0.94 4.24
CA ASN A 120 20.76 1.99 3.70
C ASN A 120 22.21 1.50 3.68
N TYR A 121 22.43 0.33 3.10
CA TYR A 121 23.70 -0.37 2.97
C TYR A 121 23.76 -1.10 1.62
N SER A 122 24.95 -1.37 1.11
CA SER A 122 25.17 -1.94 -0.22
C SER A 122 24.41 -1.17 -1.31
N GLU A 123 23.57 -1.85 -2.08
CA GLU A 123 22.71 -1.28 -3.13
C GLU A 123 21.47 -0.54 -2.62
N PHE A 124 21.19 -0.57 -1.32
CA PHE A 124 20.01 0.05 -0.75
C PHE A 124 20.27 1.49 -0.29
N TYR A 125 19.44 2.42 -0.76
CA TYR A 125 19.50 3.86 -0.45
C TYR A 125 18.14 4.42 0.00
N GLU A 126 17.37 3.65 0.78
CA GLU A 126 16.01 4.08 1.14
C GLU A 126 15.97 5.38 1.95
N ALA A 127 16.95 5.61 2.82
CA ALA A 127 17.05 6.85 3.59
C ALA A 127 17.26 8.11 2.74
N ARG A 128 17.66 7.98 1.45
CA ARG A 128 17.72 9.09 0.52
C ARG A 128 16.33 9.63 0.18
N HIS A 129 15.32 8.76 0.14
CA HIS A 129 13.98 9.09 -0.33
C HIS A 129 12.96 9.10 0.79
N PHE A 130 13.04 8.15 1.73
CA PHE A 130 12.01 7.89 2.72
C PHE A 130 12.44 8.28 4.13
N ALA A 131 11.48 8.81 4.88
CA ALA A 131 11.60 8.98 6.32
C ALA A 131 11.22 7.68 7.04
N PRO A 132 11.87 7.32 8.15
CA PRO A 132 11.47 6.18 8.97
C PRO A 132 10.10 6.45 9.61
N GLY A 133 9.29 5.40 9.72
CA GLY A 133 8.03 5.44 10.44
C GLY A 133 8.25 5.77 11.93
N GLU A 134 7.33 6.48 12.52
CA GLU A 134 7.33 6.85 13.94
C GLU A 134 6.41 5.89 14.72
N GLU A 135 6.73 5.63 15.99
CA GLU A 135 5.92 4.74 16.85
C GLU A 135 4.56 5.35 17.17
N GLU A 136 4.49 6.68 17.26
CA GLU A 136 3.28 7.39 17.58
C GLU A 136 2.21 7.20 16.49
N VAL A 137 1.02 6.77 16.92
CA VAL A 137 -0.15 6.66 16.06
C VAL A 137 -0.85 8.01 15.99
N ARG A 138 -0.99 8.53 14.78
CA ARG A 138 -1.69 9.80 14.51
C ARG A 138 -2.74 9.64 13.42
N LYS A 139 -3.62 10.59 13.29
CA LYS A 139 -4.54 10.68 12.14
C LYS A 139 -3.91 11.52 11.04
N ILE A 140 -4.02 11.04 9.82
CA ILE A 140 -3.65 11.79 8.61
C ILE A 140 -4.86 11.99 7.72
N ARG A 141 -4.86 13.08 6.94
CA ARG A 141 -5.90 13.34 5.96
C ARG A 141 -5.56 12.64 4.64
N LEU A 142 -6.31 11.59 4.28
CA LEU A 142 -6.10 10.83 3.05
C LEU A 142 -7.45 10.60 2.34
N GLY A 143 -7.58 11.05 1.09
CA GLY A 143 -8.84 10.97 0.35
C GLY A 143 -10.01 11.70 1.02
N GLY A 144 -9.75 12.81 1.70
CA GLY A 144 -10.77 13.58 2.40
C GLY A 144 -11.24 12.97 3.73
N LYS A 145 -10.66 11.86 4.18
CA LYS A 145 -11.00 11.18 5.44
C LYS A 145 -9.83 11.17 6.41
N ASP A 146 -10.11 11.08 7.69
CA ASP A 146 -9.10 10.86 8.72
C ASP A 146 -8.78 9.37 8.78
N VAL A 147 -7.50 9.02 8.62
CA VAL A 147 -7.00 7.66 8.56
C VAL A 147 -5.92 7.48 9.62
N PRO A 148 -5.93 6.37 10.41
CA PRO A 148 -4.85 6.04 11.33
C PRO A 148 -3.53 5.84 10.58
N PHE A 149 -2.46 6.43 11.09
CA PHE A 149 -1.10 6.35 10.54
C PHE A 149 -0.11 6.11 11.67
N GLY A 150 0.66 5.05 11.60
CA GLY A 150 1.69 4.72 12.60
C GLY A 150 2.06 3.25 12.56
N MET A 151 3.12 2.88 13.30
CA MET A 151 3.62 1.51 13.33
C MET A 151 2.79 0.60 14.27
N ASN A 152 2.23 1.16 15.34
CA ASN A 152 1.54 0.41 16.39
C ASN A 152 0.03 0.34 16.15
N LEU A 153 -0.39 -0.09 14.94
CA LEU A 153 -1.79 -0.29 14.59
C LEU A 153 -2.18 -1.75 14.76
N LEU A 154 -3.32 -1.99 15.42
CA LEU A 154 -3.99 -3.27 15.46
C LEU A 154 -5.25 -3.19 14.60
N PHE A 155 -5.44 -4.17 13.74
CA PHE A 155 -6.59 -4.30 12.85
C PHE A 155 -7.50 -5.42 13.37
N CYS A 156 -8.73 -5.06 13.78
CA CYS A 156 -9.73 -5.97 14.35
C CYS A 156 -10.93 -6.15 13.42
#